data_02120ab28302043fea116cb659ba5115
#
_entry.id   02120ab28302043fea116cb659ba5115
#
_cell.length_a   1.000
_cell.length_b   1.000
_cell.length_c   1.000
_cell.angle_alpha   90.00
_cell.angle_beta   90.00
_cell.angle_gamma   90.00
#
_symmetry.space_group_name_H-M   'P 1'
#
loop_
_entity.id
_entity.type
_entity.pdbx_description
1 polymer ?
#
loop_
_entity_poly.entity_id
_entity_poly.type
_entity_poly.pdbx_seq_one_letter_code
_entity_poly.pdbx_strand_id
1 'polypeptide(L)'
;KQSSFKHYVDYFNKMEDENIKQAIPNDSAWNWMQKNIPLFECPQQNFEEIFYYRWWTLRKHIKKTEKGFIFTEFLIQRSYADKYNLISSGLGHHIYESRWLHNKKYMDDNLLVWLRGNNGKPMNKLRFYSGWYTDAIYNRYLVNNDKKFVVDLLPDLENDYAAWENDKKREDGLFWQYDVRDAMEETISGGRKEKNPRPSINGYMYGNAMALGKMGRLDEKNNHWLDYYVKADSIKDLLQAKLWNDKHDFFEVRKEQGDTLANVKEEIGFIPWYFNMPNSNYNIAWKSLTDTKTFCAPFGITTADRSHPLFRTHGCCKCEWDGAVWPFATSQTLTAMANLLNNYKQDYVADSNYFDLMETYVE
;
A
#
# COMPACT_ATOMS: atom_id res chain seq x y z
N LYS A 1 -28.98 -17.51 5.77
CA LYS A 1 -28.22 -16.24 5.73
C LYS A 1 -27.12 -16.22 4.64
N GLN A 2 -26.36 -17.31 4.41
CA GLN A 2 -25.33 -17.36 3.36
C GLN A 2 -25.84 -17.13 1.93
N SER A 3 -27.10 -17.41 1.64
CA SER A 3 -27.71 -17.16 0.32
C SER A 3 -28.05 -15.68 0.08
N SER A 4 -28.08 -14.85 1.12
CA SER A 4 -28.52 -13.45 1.01
C SER A 4 -27.57 -12.55 0.22
N PHE A 5 -26.26 -12.85 0.18
CA PHE A 5 -25.27 -12.03 -0.52
C PHE A 5 -24.96 -12.49 -1.95
N LYS A 6 -25.53 -13.61 -2.40
CA LYS A 6 -25.31 -14.14 -3.75
C LYS A 6 -25.77 -13.18 -4.85
N HIS A 7 -26.80 -12.37 -4.56
CA HIS A 7 -27.35 -11.43 -5.54
C HIS A 7 -26.33 -10.39 -6.00
N TYR A 8 -25.38 -9.94 -5.14
CA TYR A 8 -24.28 -9.08 -5.53
C TYR A 8 -23.41 -9.75 -6.59
N VAL A 9 -23.02 -11.00 -6.35
CA VAL A 9 -22.15 -11.74 -7.29
C VAL A 9 -22.87 -12.02 -8.61
N ASP A 10 -24.17 -12.34 -8.55
CA ASP A 10 -25.00 -12.54 -9.75
C ASP A 10 -25.12 -11.22 -10.56
N TYR A 11 -25.19 -10.08 -9.87
CA TYR A 11 -25.18 -8.76 -10.50
C TYR A 11 -23.82 -8.47 -11.15
N PHE A 12 -22.72 -8.61 -10.43
CA PHE A 12 -21.37 -8.35 -10.95
C PHE A 12 -21.01 -9.25 -12.14
N ASN A 13 -21.43 -10.52 -12.12
CA ASN A 13 -21.23 -11.44 -13.25
C ASN A 13 -21.95 -11.00 -14.53
N LYS A 14 -22.95 -10.12 -14.43
CA LYS A 14 -23.70 -9.58 -15.59
C LYS A 14 -23.15 -8.23 -16.07
N MET A 15 -22.27 -7.57 -15.30
CA MET A 15 -21.76 -6.24 -15.64
C MET A 15 -20.84 -6.26 -16.86
N GLU A 16 -20.14 -7.37 -17.08
CA GLU A 16 -19.16 -7.52 -18.16
C GLU A 16 -19.05 -8.96 -18.66
N ASP A 17 -18.67 -9.11 -19.92
CA ASP A 17 -18.30 -10.41 -20.47
C ASP A 17 -16.96 -10.88 -19.89
N GLU A 18 -16.90 -12.14 -19.45
CA GLU A 18 -15.66 -12.73 -18.92
C GLU A 18 -14.71 -13.14 -20.05
N ASN A 19 -14.07 -12.16 -20.67
CA ASN A 19 -13.16 -12.38 -21.80
C ASN A 19 -11.86 -13.08 -21.39
N ILE A 20 -11.46 -12.96 -20.12
CA ILE A 20 -10.25 -13.59 -19.57
C ILE A 20 -10.62 -14.38 -18.33
N LYS A 21 -10.50 -15.70 -18.42
CA LYS A 21 -10.73 -16.61 -17.29
C LYS A 21 -9.42 -16.95 -16.63
N GLN A 22 -9.35 -16.70 -15.32
CA GLN A 22 -8.23 -17.07 -14.47
C GLN A 22 -8.56 -18.36 -13.66
N ALA A 23 -7.92 -18.57 -12.51
CA ALA A 23 -8.10 -19.78 -11.71
C ALA A 23 -9.52 -19.99 -11.20
N ILE A 24 -10.29 -18.91 -11.01
CA ILE A 24 -11.65 -18.94 -10.44
C ILE A 24 -12.56 -18.13 -11.37
N PRO A 25 -13.29 -18.77 -12.31
CA PRO A 25 -14.16 -18.08 -13.25
C PRO A 25 -15.48 -17.58 -12.60
N ASN A 26 -16.21 -16.72 -13.32
CA ASN A 26 -17.45 -16.08 -12.85
C ASN A 26 -18.53 -17.09 -12.43
N ASP A 27 -18.67 -18.21 -13.13
CA ASP A 27 -19.64 -19.25 -12.83
C ASP A 27 -19.40 -19.93 -11.46
N SER A 28 -18.18 -19.93 -10.98
CA SER A 28 -17.80 -20.47 -9.68
C SER A 28 -17.53 -19.39 -8.61
N ALA A 29 -17.70 -18.11 -8.96
CA ALA A 29 -17.36 -16.99 -8.08
C ALA A 29 -18.04 -17.06 -6.71
N TRP A 30 -19.37 -17.23 -6.66
CA TRP A 30 -20.08 -17.33 -5.39
C TRP A 30 -19.67 -18.55 -4.57
N ASN A 31 -19.54 -19.72 -5.20
CA ASN A 31 -19.12 -20.95 -4.53
C ASN A 31 -17.72 -20.84 -3.91
N TRP A 32 -16.85 -20.05 -4.55
CA TRP A 32 -15.53 -19.76 -4.03
C TRP A 32 -15.58 -18.72 -2.90
N MET A 33 -16.31 -17.61 -3.11
CA MET A 33 -16.38 -16.51 -2.15
C MET A 33 -16.94 -16.97 -0.81
N GLN A 34 -18.09 -17.66 -0.79
CA GLN A 34 -18.72 -18.14 0.44
C GLN A 34 -17.83 -19.08 1.30
N LYS A 35 -16.80 -19.69 0.69
CA LYS A 35 -15.86 -20.58 1.38
C LYS A 35 -14.58 -19.88 1.80
N ASN A 36 -14.21 -18.81 1.13
CA ASN A 36 -12.87 -18.23 1.25
C ASN A 36 -12.82 -16.83 1.83
N ILE A 37 -13.93 -16.08 1.85
CA ILE A 37 -13.94 -14.70 2.37
C ILE A 37 -14.75 -14.58 3.65
N PRO A 38 -14.46 -13.62 4.53
CA PRO A 38 -15.39 -13.23 5.58
C PRO A 38 -16.65 -12.66 4.97
N LEU A 39 -17.80 -12.90 5.62
CA LEU A 39 -19.07 -12.29 5.22
C LEU A 39 -19.26 -10.99 5.99
N PHE A 40 -19.82 -10.00 5.34
CA PHE A 40 -20.05 -8.66 5.87
C PHE A 40 -21.48 -8.23 5.63
N GLU A 41 -22.12 -7.72 6.68
CA GLU A 41 -23.48 -7.18 6.65
C GLU A 41 -23.44 -5.77 7.25
N CYS A 42 -23.92 -4.78 6.52
CA CYS A 42 -23.88 -3.38 6.91
C CYS A 42 -25.21 -2.68 6.59
N PRO A 43 -25.71 -1.78 7.46
CA PRO A 43 -26.90 -0.97 7.16
C PRO A 43 -26.74 -0.09 5.92
N GLN A 44 -25.50 0.37 5.63
CA GLN A 44 -25.17 1.11 4.41
C GLN A 44 -24.95 0.13 3.26
N GLN A 45 -25.91 0.04 2.38
CA GLN A 45 -25.90 -0.93 1.28
C GLN A 45 -24.73 -0.71 0.30
N ASN A 46 -24.32 0.52 0.05
CA ASN A 46 -23.17 0.85 -0.80
C ASN A 46 -21.85 0.25 -0.25
N PHE A 47 -21.62 0.29 1.07
CA PHE A 47 -20.45 -0.35 1.70
C PHE A 47 -20.50 -1.88 1.58
N GLU A 48 -21.67 -2.46 1.77
CA GLU A 48 -21.85 -3.91 1.63
C GLU A 48 -21.62 -4.34 0.17
N GLU A 49 -22.17 -3.62 -0.81
CA GLU A 49 -21.96 -3.90 -2.24
C GLU A 49 -20.49 -3.82 -2.63
N ILE A 50 -19.80 -2.72 -2.27
CA ILE A 50 -18.37 -2.54 -2.56
C ILE A 50 -17.50 -3.60 -1.87
N PHE A 51 -17.85 -4.01 -0.63
CA PHE A 51 -17.14 -5.09 0.04
C PHE A 51 -17.17 -6.39 -0.81
N TYR A 52 -18.34 -6.80 -1.31
CA TYR A 52 -18.44 -8.00 -2.15
C TYR A 52 -17.83 -7.78 -3.54
N TYR A 53 -17.93 -6.58 -4.12
CA TYR A 53 -17.30 -6.23 -5.39
C TYR A 53 -15.77 -6.36 -5.33
N ARG A 54 -15.14 -5.89 -4.27
CA ARG A 54 -13.69 -6.01 -4.06
C ARG A 54 -13.24 -7.47 -4.01
N TRP A 55 -13.96 -8.34 -3.31
CA TRP A 55 -13.67 -9.76 -3.28
C TRP A 55 -13.92 -10.44 -4.63
N TRP A 56 -14.98 -10.03 -5.31
CA TRP A 56 -15.30 -10.54 -6.65
C TRP A 56 -14.19 -10.16 -7.64
N THR A 57 -13.65 -8.95 -7.60
CA THR A 57 -12.51 -8.52 -8.41
C THR A 57 -11.21 -9.21 -8.01
N LEU A 58 -10.88 -9.26 -6.71
CA LEU A 58 -9.67 -9.92 -6.23
C LEU A 58 -9.55 -11.36 -6.75
N ARG A 59 -10.65 -12.15 -6.70
CA ARG A 59 -10.63 -13.54 -7.20
C ARG A 59 -10.32 -13.64 -8.68
N LYS A 60 -10.72 -12.65 -9.51
CA LYS A 60 -10.40 -12.61 -10.95
C LYS A 60 -8.90 -12.49 -11.19
N HIS A 61 -8.18 -11.88 -10.26
CA HIS A 61 -6.74 -11.66 -10.33
C HIS A 61 -5.92 -12.81 -9.74
N ILE A 62 -6.56 -13.87 -9.22
CA ILE A 62 -5.86 -15.09 -8.79
C ILE A 62 -5.55 -15.94 -10.00
N LYS A 63 -4.28 -16.06 -10.33
CA LYS A 63 -3.76 -16.86 -11.44
C LYS A 63 -3.04 -18.09 -10.91
N LYS A 64 -3.28 -19.25 -11.54
CA LYS A 64 -2.55 -20.48 -11.26
C LYS A 64 -1.37 -20.61 -12.22
N THR A 65 -0.19 -20.84 -11.69
CA THR A 65 1.03 -21.09 -12.44
C THR A 65 1.65 -22.42 -12.05
N GLU A 66 2.71 -22.86 -12.75
CA GLU A 66 3.49 -24.03 -12.39
C GLU A 66 4.22 -23.90 -11.03
N LYS A 67 4.34 -22.66 -10.50
CA LYS A 67 4.98 -22.36 -9.22
C LYS A 67 3.99 -22.17 -8.07
N GLY A 68 2.69 -22.17 -8.35
CA GLY A 68 1.63 -21.93 -7.37
C GLY A 68 0.68 -20.83 -7.81
N PHE A 69 -0.16 -20.40 -6.89
CA PHE A 69 -1.07 -19.28 -7.09
C PHE A 69 -0.33 -17.96 -6.95
N ILE A 70 -0.74 -16.98 -7.78
CA ILE A 70 -0.23 -15.59 -7.71
C ILE A 70 -1.40 -14.62 -7.84
N PHE A 71 -1.17 -13.39 -7.37
CA PHE A 71 -2.08 -12.27 -7.59
C PHE A 71 -1.49 -11.34 -8.64
N THR A 72 -2.27 -11.00 -9.66
CA THR A 72 -1.86 -10.09 -10.74
C THR A 72 -2.56 -8.75 -10.57
N GLU A 73 -1.90 -7.65 -10.91
CA GLU A 73 -2.53 -6.32 -10.95
C GLU A 73 -3.41 -6.17 -12.20
N PHE A 74 -3.02 -6.80 -13.31
CA PHE A 74 -3.75 -6.77 -14.57
C PHE A 74 -4.11 -8.16 -15.06
N LEU A 75 -5.28 -8.32 -15.66
CA LEU A 75 -5.68 -9.58 -16.31
C LEU A 75 -4.91 -9.79 -17.62
N ILE A 76 -4.73 -8.72 -18.41
CA ILE A 76 -3.97 -8.74 -19.66
C ILE A 76 -2.49 -8.57 -19.37
N GLN A 77 -1.65 -9.40 -20.02
CA GLN A 77 -0.20 -9.31 -19.89
C GLN A 77 0.32 -7.92 -20.25
N ARG A 78 1.17 -7.35 -19.39
CA ARG A 78 1.82 -6.05 -19.58
C ARG A 78 3.30 -6.23 -19.92
N SER A 79 3.83 -5.44 -20.85
CA SER A 79 5.23 -5.50 -21.26
C SER A 79 6.22 -5.13 -20.15
N TYR A 80 5.80 -4.31 -19.21
CA TYR A 80 6.60 -3.90 -18.04
C TYR A 80 6.46 -4.84 -16.85
N ALA A 81 5.52 -5.80 -16.88
CA ALA A 81 5.38 -6.82 -15.87
C ALA A 81 6.36 -7.99 -16.05
N ASP A 82 6.42 -8.88 -15.08
CA ASP A 82 7.12 -10.16 -15.16
C ASP A 82 6.36 -11.14 -16.10
N LYS A 83 7.00 -12.29 -16.42
CA LYS A 83 6.39 -13.35 -17.26
C LYS A 83 5.06 -13.86 -16.74
N TYR A 84 4.83 -13.78 -15.43
CA TYR A 84 3.57 -14.16 -14.80
C TYR A 84 2.58 -13.00 -14.66
N ASN A 85 2.91 -11.82 -15.20
CA ASN A 85 2.19 -10.57 -15.01
C ASN A 85 2.27 -10.02 -13.58
N LEU A 86 3.37 -10.30 -12.89
CA LEU A 86 3.62 -9.79 -11.54
C LEU A 86 4.13 -8.36 -11.59
N ILE A 87 3.54 -7.50 -10.75
CA ILE A 87 3.92 -6.10 -10.56
C ILE A 87 3.99 -5.82 -9.06
N SER A 88 5.14 -5.39 -8.56
CA SER A 88 5.38 -5.28 -7.11
C SER A 88 4.71 -4.07 -6.45
N SER A 89 4.27 -3.06 -7.22
CA SER A 89 3.57 -1.89 -6.65
C SER A 89 2.33 -2.25 -5.83
N GLY A 90 1.53 -3.22 -6.30
CA GLY A 90 0.32 -3.69 -5.63
C GLY A 90 0.55 -4.75 -4.55
N LEU A 91 1.77 -5.27 -4.36
CA LEU A 91 2.01 -6.43 -3.51
C LEU A 91 1.58 -6.21 -2.06
N GLY A 92 1.87 -5.04 -1.47
CA GLY A 92 1.43 -4.68 -0.13
C GLY A 92 -0.10 -4.74 0.00
N HIS A 93 -0.82 -4.15 -0.95
CA HIS A 93 -2.29 -4.19 -0.98
C HIS A 93 -2.82 -5.62 -1.13
N HIS A 94 -2.26 -6.42 -2.05
CA HIS A 94 -2.66 -7.81 -2.25
C HIS A 94 -2.54 -8.64 -0.96
N ILE A 95 -1.47 -8.46 -0.18
CA ILE A 95 -1.26 -9.15 1.09
C ILE A 95 -2.28 -8.68 2.13
N TYR A 96 -2.48 -7.36 2.26
CA TYR A 96 -3.43 -6.79 3.22
C TYR A 96 -4.86 -7.24 2.94
N GLU A 97 -5.30 -7.26 1.69
CA GLU A 97 -6.62 -7.72 1.30
C GLU A 97 -6.77 -9.23 1.54
N SER A 98 -5.86 -10.02 0.99
CA SER A 98 -5.93 -11.49 1.03
C SER A 98 -5.61 -12.11 2.40
N ARG A 99 -5.12 -11.32 3.38
CA ARG A 99 -4.88 -11.85 4.75
C ARG A 99 -6.14 -12.41 5.41
N TRP A 100 -7.32 -12.00 4.93
CA TRP A 100 -8.63 -12.45 5.39
C TRP A 100 -9.15 -13.69 4.65
N LEU A 101 -8.45 -14.17 3.62
CA LEU A 101 -8.84 -15.42 2.94
C LEU A 101 -8.70 -16.61 3.87
N HIS A 102 -9.76 -17.42 3.96
CA HIS A 102 -9.75 -18.64 4.78
C HIS A 102 -8.72 -19.65 4.28
N ASN A 103 -8.58 -19.80 2.96
CA ASN A 103 -7.54 -20.64 2.37
C ASN A 103 -6.23 -19.84 2.21
N LYS A 104 -5.34 -20.01 3.17
CA LYS A 104 -4.03 -19.34 3.23
C LYS A 104 -3.15 -19.62 2.02
N LYS A 105 -3.35 -20.78 1.35
CA LYS A 105 -2.50 -21.25 0.25
C LYS A 105 -2.39 -20.23 -0.89
N TYR A 106 -3.44 -19.48 -1.20
CA TYR A 106 -3.39 -18.47 -2.27
C TYR A 106 -2.28 -17.44 -2.04
N MET A 107 -2.20 -16.90 -0.83
CA MET A 107 -1.18 -15.90 -0.51
C MET A 107 0.15 -16.54 -0.13
N ASP A 108 0.18 -17.72 0.49
CA ASP A 108 1.43 -18.44 0.76
C ASP A 108 2.19 -18.72 -0.53
N ASP A 109 1.51 -19.27 -1.54
CA ASP A 109 2.10 -19.52 -2.85
C ASP A 109 2.60 -18.21 -3.48
N ASN A 110 1.80 -17.14 -3.43
CA ASN A 110 2.17 -15.84 -3.99
C ASN A 110 3.46 -15.28 -3.36
N LEU A 111 3.57 -15.34 -2.03
CA LEU A 111 4.75 -14.89 -1.31
C LEU A 111 5.98 -15.73 -1.67
N LEU A 112 5.84 -17.04 -1.73
CA LEU A 112 6.93 -17.95 -2.11
C LEU A 112 7.37 -17.72 -3.58
N VAL A 113 6.43 -17.44 -4.48
CA VAL A 113 6.77 -17.05 -5.86
C VAL A 113 7.57 -15.76 -5.88
N TRP A 114 7.12 -14.71 -5.18
CA TRP A 114 7.84 -13.45 -5.14
C TRP A 114 9.24 -13.57 -4.54
N LEU A 115 9.38 -14.29 -3.42
CA LEU A 115 10.63 -14.34 -2.65
C LEU A 115 11.59 -15.43 -3.15
N ARG A 116 11.09 -16.53 -3.75
CA ARG A 116 11.90 -17.72 -4.13
C ARG A 116 11.62 -18.23 -5.54
N GLY A 117 10.73 -17.59 -6.29
CA GLY A 117 10.27 -18.08 -7.59
C GLY A 117 11.30 -18.07 -8.71
N ASN A 118 12.41 -17.35 -8.57
CA ASN A 118 13.50 -17.32 -9.53
C ASN A 118 14.63 -18.27 -9.08
N ASN A 119 14.41 -19.58 -9.22
CA ASN A 119 15.39 -20.63 -8.84
C ASN A 119 15.88 -20.47 -7.38
N GLY A 120 14.95 -20.30 -6.44
CA GLY A 120 15.27 -20.09 -5.01
C GLY A 120 15.67 -18.66 -4.66
N LYS A 121 15.63 -17.73 -5.62
CA LYS A 121 15.91 -16.30 -5.45
C LYS A 121 14.63 -15.48 -5.66
N PRO A 122 14.61 -14.23 -5.20
CA PRO A 122 13.50 -13.31 -5.46
C PRO A 122 13.26 -13.11 -6.96
N MET A 123 12.01 -12.86 -7.33
CA MET A 123 11.66 -12.47 -8.69
C MET A 123 12.38 -11.16 -9.06
N ASN A 124 12.87 -11.06 -10.28
CA ASN A 124 13.74 -9.94 -10.73
C ASN A 124 13.12 -8.56 -10.54
N LYS A 125 11.79 -8.47 -10.52
CA LYS A 125 11.05 -7.20 -10.36
C LYS A 125 10.48 -6.99 -8.96
N LEU A 126 10.89 -7.76 -7.95
CA LEU A 126 10.41 -7.58 -6.58
C LEU A 126 10.69 -6.16 -6.06
N ARG A 127 11.90 -5.63 -6.31
CA ARG A 127 12.30 -4.27 -5.92
C ARG A 127 12.16 -3.24 -7.03
N PHE A 128 11.30 -3.51 -8.02
CA PHE A 128 11.11 -2.57 -9.11
C PHE A 128 10.31 -1.34 -8.70
N TYR A 129 9.35 -1.51 -7.81
CA TYR A 129 8.57 -0.45 -7.16
C TYR A 129 8.81 -0.47 -5.66
N SER A 130 8.68 0.71 -5.03
CA SER A 130 8.63 0.83 -3.57
C SER A 130 7.47 0.00 -3.00
N GLY A 131 7.66 -0.57 -1.81
CA GLY A 131 6.61 -1.40 -1.21
C GLY A 131 6.81 -1.65 0.28
N TRP A 132 5.71 -1.97 0.94
CA TRP A 132 5.63 -2.26 2.37
C TRP A 132 5.23 -3.73 2.63
N TYR A 133 5.62 -4.62 1.72
CA TYR A 133 5.18 -6.03 1.78
C TYR A 133 5.71 -6.79 2.98
N THR A 134 6.84 -6.41 3.57
CA THR A 134 7.33 -7.02 4.82
C THR A 134 6.42 -6.66 5.99
N ASP A 135 5.99 -5.39 6.09
CA ASP A 135 4.97 -4.97 7.04
C ASP A 135 3.63 -5.70 6.81
N ALA A 136 3.21 -5.81 5.55
CA ALA A 136 1.99 -6.52 5.18
C ALA A 136 2.04 -8.02 5.57
N ILE A 137 3.19 -8.68 5.42
CA ILE A 137 3.40 -10.08 5.84
C ILE A 137 3.25 -10.21 7.37
N TYR A 138 3.80 -9.28 8.14
CA TYR A 138 3.60 -9.27 9.59
C TYR A 138 2.12 -9.08 9.96
N ASN A 139 1.44 -8.13 9.30
CA ASN A 139 0.00 -7.90 9.53
C ASN A 139 -0.87 -9.10 9.10
N ARG A 140 -0.45 -9.86 8.10
CA ARG A 140 -1.07 -11.14 7.76
C ARG A 140 -0.85 -12.18 8.86
N TYR A 141 0.35 -12.24 9.45
CA TYR A 141 0.63 -13.11 10.60
C TYR A 141 -0.30 -12.80 11.78
N LEU A 142 -0.59 -11.54 12.07
CA LEU A 142 -1.50 -11.16 13.14
C LEU A 142 -2.93 -11.69 12.96
N VAL A 143 -3.35 -11.95 11.72
CA VAL A 143 -4.67 -12.54 11.41
C VAL A 143 -4.62 -14.08 11.46
N ASN A 144 -3.61 -14.69 10.85
CA ASN A 144 -3.58 -16.14 10.63
C ASN A 144 -2.75 -16.94 11.66
N ASN A 145 -1.95 -16.23 12.47
CA ASN A 145 -1.09 -16.78 13.54
C ASN A 145 -0.13 -17.90 13.08
N ASP A 146 0.31 -17.88 11.82
CA ASP A 146 1.24 -18.86 11.28
C ASP A 146 2.71 -18.46 11.55
N LYS A 147 3.14 -18.64 12.81
CA LYS A 147 4.51 -18.33 13.26
C LYS A 147 5.56 -19.04 12.41
N LYS A 148 5.35 -20.33 12.10
CA LYS A 148 6.32 -21.13 11.36
C LYS A 148 6.58 -20.54 9.98
N PHE A 149 5.53 -20.15 9.26
CA PHE A 149 5.64 -19.60 7.92
C PHE A 149 6.40 -18.27 7.91
N VAL A 150 6.07 -17.32 8.82
CA VAL A 150 6.78 -16.03 8.83
C VAL A 150 8.22 -16.14 9.29
N VAL A 151 8.54 -17.05 10.23
CA VAL A 151 9.93 -17.32 10.62
C VAL A 151 10.74 -17.94 9.47
N ASP A 152 10.13 -18.82 8.67
CA ASP A 152 10.76 -19.38 7.47
C ASP A 152 11.08 -18.31 6.40
N LEU A 153 10.29 -17.23 6.34
CA LEU A 153 10.50 -16.13 5.40
C LEU A 153 11.53 -15.09 5.89
N LEU A 154 11.88 -15.06 7.17
CA LEU A 154 12.76 -14.03 7.73
C LEU A 154 14.06 -13.83 6.96
N PRO A 155 14.85 -14.88 6.61
CA PRO A 155 16.09 -14.69 5.88
C PRO A 155 15.90 -14.04 4.51
N ASP A 156 14.81 -14.34 3.80
CA ASP A 156 14.49 -13.71 2.51
C ASP A 156 14.17 -12.23 2.68
N LEU A 157 13.38 -11.89 3.71
CA LEU A 157 12.95 -10.52 3.99
C LEU A 157 14.11 -9.65 4.50
N GLU A 158 14.99 -10.19 5.33
CA GLU A 158 16.21 -9.52 5.81
C GLU A 158 17.18 -9.24 4.65
N ASN A 159 17.39 -10.22 3.75
CA ASN A 159 18.19 -10.03 2.54
C ASN A 159 17.58 -8.98 1.60
N ASP A 160 16.26 -8.97 1.48
CA ASP A 160 15.56 -7.98 0.67
C ASP A 160 15.70 -6.57 1.25
N TYR A 161 15.54 -6.41 2.57
CA TYR A 161 15.73 -5.15 3.26
C TYR A 161 17.17 -4.61 3.07
N ALA A 162 18.17 -5.47 3.23
CA ALA A 162 19.57 -5.11 3.01
C ALA A 162 19.84 -4.67 1.56
N ALA A 163 19.18 -5.30 0.58
CA ALA A 163 19.28 -4.89 -0.81
C ALA A 163 18.67 -3.50 -1.06
N TRP A 164 17.55 -3.16 -0.40
CA TRP A 164 17.00 -1.80 -0.43
C TRP A 164 17.96 -0.78 0.19
N GLU A 165 18.61 -1.10 1.31
CA GLU A 165 19.62 -0.21 1.91
C GLU A 165 20.79 0.03 0.94
N ASN A 166 21.30 -1.01 0.30
CA ASN A 166 22.41 -0.90 -0.66
C ASN A 166 22.06 -0.07 -1.90
N ASP A 167 20.81 -0.21 -2.40
CA ASP A 167 20.43 0.41 -3.67
C ASP A 167 19.84 1.82 -3.51
N LYS A 168 19.17 2.11 -2.38
CA LYS A 168 18.31 3.28 -2.25
C LYS A 168 18.60 4.18 -1.04
N LYS A 169 19.43 3.74 -0.10
CA LYS A 169 19.80 4.57 1.05
C LYS A 169 20.88 5.57 0.66
N ARG A 170 20.66 6.84 0.98
CA ARG A 170 21.65 7.91 0.82
C ARG A 170 22.65 7.89 1.96
N GLU A 171 23.77 8.61 1.79
CA GLU A 171 24.77 8.83 2.84
C GLU A 171 24.19 9.49 4.09
N ASP A 172 23.17 10.34 3.91
CA ASP A 172 22.47 11.02 5.01
C ASP A 172 21.44 10.14 5.73
N GLY A 173 21.27 8.87 5.28
CA GLY A 173 20.41 7.86 5.88
C GLY A 173 18.98 7.80 5.35
N LEU A 174 18.51 8.78 4.60
CA LEU A 174 17.20 8.76 3.95
C LEU A 174 17.19 7.83 2.73
N PHE A 175 16.04 7.25 2.46
CA PHE A 175 15.80 6.48 1.23
C PHE A 175 15.22 7.38 0.15
N TRP A 176 15.66 7.16 -1.09
CA TRP A 176 15.23 7.88 -2.27
C TRP A 176 14.49 6.96 -3.26
N GLN A 177 13.61 7.55 -4.08
CA GLN A 177 12.99 6.85 -5.19
C GLN A 177 12.64 7.83 -6.32
N TYR A 178 12.57 7.31 -7.55
CA TYR A 178 11.92 8.00 -8.67
C TYR A 178 10.39 7.98 -8.47
N ASP A 179 9.67 9.00 -8.91
CA ASP A 179 8.21 9.01 -8.84
C ASP A 179 7.59 7.79 -9.54
N VAL A 180 8.02 7.50 -10.78
CA VAL A 180 7.58 6.34 -11.56
C VAL A 180 7.86 4.99 -10.88
N ARG A 181 8.86 4.92 -9.99
CA ARG A 181 9.20 3.71 -9.24
C ARG A 181 8.56 3.66 -7.85
N ASP A 182 7.96 4.74 -7.46
CA ASP A 182 7.06 4.80 -6.32
C ASP A 182 5.61 4.47 -6.74
N ALA A 183 5.41 4.16 -8.04
CA ALA A 183 4.13 3.95 -8.72
C ALA A 183 3.23 5.20 -8.69
N MET A 184 3.83 6.38 -8.76
CA MET A 184 3.19 7.68 -8.61
C MET A 184 3.72 8.64 -9.69
N GLU A 185 3.47 8.31 -10.94
CA GLU A 185 3.96 9.03 -12.09
C GLU A 185 3.37 10.44 -12.18
N GLU A 186 4.19 11.40 -12.62
CA GLU A 186 3.78 12.79 -12.85
C GLU A 186 3.34 13.50 -11.56
N THR A 187 3.98 13.22 -10.43
CA THR A 187 3.81 14.02 -9.21
C THR A 187 4.37 15.43 -9.40
N ILE A 188 3.81 16.42 -8.71
CA ILE A 188 4.30 17.81 -8.78
C ILE A 188 5.74 17.92 -8.26
N SER A 189 6.03 17.19 -7.18
CA SER A 189 7.37 17.15 -6.57
C SER A 189 8.33 16.18 -7.25
N GLY A 190 7.83 15.31 -8.11
CA GLY A 190 8.58 14.19 -8.63
C GLY A 190 9.42 14.51 -9.86
N GLY A 191 10.13 13.49 -10.28
CA GLY A 191 10.84 13.42 -11.54
C GLY A 191 11.20 11.99 -11.83
N ARG A 192 10.93 11.53 -13.07
CA ARG A 192 11.17 10.12 -13.50
C ARG A 192 12.61 9.68 -13.35
N LYS A 193 13.55 10.63 -13.17
CA LYS A 193 15.00 10.38 -13.08
C LYS A 193 15.63 11.04 -11.86
N GLU A 194 14.86 11.69 -10.99
CA GLU A 194 15.35 12.35 -9.80
C GLU A 194 15.32 11.41 -8.60
N LYS A 195 16.45 11.31 -7.92
CA LYS A 195 16.61 10.47 -6.71
C LYS A 195 16.13 11.21 -5.47
N ASN A 196 14.87 11.52 -5.44
CA ASN A 196 14.26 12.31 -4.38
C ASN A 196 13.98 11.46 -3.14
N PRO A 197 14.43 11.85 -1.92
CA PRO A 197 13.86 11.36 -0.68
C PRO A 197 12.37 11.71 -0.60
N ARG A 198 11.54 10.69 -0.41
CA ARG A 198 10.08 10.80 -0.43
C ARG A 198 9.48 10.27 0.88
N PRO A 199 8.40 10.87 1.40
CA PRO A 199 7.69 10.36 2.58
C PRO A 199 7.24 8.91 2.42
N SER A 200 6.81 8.50 1.22
CA SER A 200 6.37 7.16 0.86
C SER A 200 7.43 6.09 1.13
N ILE A 201 8.56 6.13 0.41
CA ILE A 201 9.59 5.08 0.56
C ILE A 201 10.19 5.07 1.97
N ASN A 202 10.37 6.23 2.62
CA ASN A 202 10.88 6.28 3.99
C ASN A 202 9.86 5.70 4.99
N GLY A 203 8.56 5.96 4.82
CA GLY A 203 7.50 5.30 5.57
C GLY A 203 7.50 3.78 5.36
N TYR A 204 7.61 3.32 4.11
CA TYR A 204 7.67 1.89 3.80
C TYR A 204 8.88 1.20 4.44
N MET A 205 10.06 1.80 4.35
CA MET A 205 11.27 1.23 4.94
C MET A 205 11.24 1.23 6.48
N TYR A 206 10.61 2.25 7.09
CA TYR A 206 10.33 2.24 8.53
C TYR A 206 9.38 1.09 8.90
N GLY A 207 8.24 0.95 8.22
CA GLY A 207 7.27 -0.11 8.47
C GLY A 207 7.87 -1.51 8.29
N ASN A 208 8.66 -1.71 7.22
CA ASN A 208 9.36 -2.95 6.95
C ASN A 208 10.39 -3.28 8.04
N ALA A 209 11.16 -2.30 8.53
CA ALA A 209 12.09 -2.50 9.63
C ALA A 209 11.37 -2.87 10.93
N MET A 210 10.31 -2.16 11.29
CA MET A 210 9.48 -2.48 12.46
C MET A 210 8.91 -3.91 12.37
N ALA A 211 8.47 -4.33 11.20
CA ALA A 211 7.95 -5.67 10.97
C ALA A 211 9.04 -6.74 11.12
N LEU A 212 10.24 -6.52 10.57
CA LEU A 212 11.40 -7.41 10.74
C LEU A 212 11.76 -7.55 12.21
N GLY A 213 11.81 -6.46 12.96
CA GLY A 213 12.05 -6.49 14.41
C GLY A 213 11.00 -7.33 15.15
N LYS A 214 9.71 -7.14 14.83
CA LYS A 214 8.60 -7.89 15.44
C LYS A 214 8.63 -9.38 15.07
N MET A 215 8.87 -9.72 13.79
CA MET A 215 8.96 -11.10 13.33
C MET A 215 10.23 -11.80 13.86
N GLY A 216 11.36 -11.08 13.91
CA GLY A 216 12.61 -11.60 14.48
C GLY A 216 12.48 -12.02 15.95
N ARG A 217 11.66 -11.30 16.73
CA ARG A 217 11.34 -11.71 18.11
C ARG A 217 10.55 -13.02 18.21
N LEU A 218 9.93 -13.47 17.14
CA LEU A 218 9.25 -14.76 17.10
C LEU A 218 10.24 -15.92 16.93
N ASP A 219 11.42 -15.66 16.38
CA ASP A 219 12.48 -16.65 16.23
C ASP A 219 13.47 -16.56 17.40
N GLU A 220 13.48 -17.57 18.27
CA GLU A 220 14.38 -17.63 19.43
C GLU A 220 15.86 -17.65 19.05
N LYS A 221 16.19 -17.94 17.80
CA LYS A 221 17.56 -17.98 17.28
C LYS A 221 18.00 -16.66 16.64
N ASN A 222 17.07 -15.75 16.39
CA ASN A 222 17.37 -14.46 15.79
C ASN A 222 17.91 -13.48 16.83
N ASN A 223 19.21 -13.13 16.71
CA ASN A 223 19.87 -12.20 17.63
C ASN A 223 19.89 -10.75 17.13
N HIS A 224 19.40 -10.51 15.89
CA HIS A 224 19.49 -9.21 15.20
C HIS A 224 18.18 -8.43 15.16
N TRP A 225 17.10 -8.94 15.77
CA TRP A 225 15.80 -8.27 15.73
C TRP A 225 15.82 -6.83 16.28
N LEU A 226 16.69 -6.54 17.25
CA LEU A 226 16.82 -5.21 17.85
C LEU A 226 17.42 -4.20 16.87
N ASP A 227 18.33 -4.63 15.98
CA ASP A 227 18.96 -3.77 14.99
C ASP A 227 17.92 -3.12 14.06
N TYR A 228 16.84 -3.85 13.75
CA TYR A 228 15.75 -3.33 12.91
C TYR A 228 14.95 -2.23 13.60
N TYR A 229 14.75 -2.29 14.91
CA TYR A 229 14.14 -1.17 15.64
C TYR A 229 15.05 0.06 15.65
N VAL A 230 16.36 -0.11 15.81
CA VAL A 230 17.34 0.99 15.72
C VAL A 230 17.30 1.62 14.32
N LYS A 231 17.22 0.81 13.26
CA LYS A 231 17.06 1.30 11.89
C LYS A 231 15.76 2.07 11.70
N ALA A 232 14.66 1.56 12.23
CA ALA A 232 13.36 2.23 12.17
C ALA A 232 13.40 3.59 12.89
N ASP A 233 13.91 3.65 14.11
CA ASP A 233 14.04 4.90 14.86
C ASP A 233 14.88 5.93 14.11
N SER A 234 16.01 5.51 13.52
CA SER A 234 16.84 6.37 12.70
C SER A 234 16.10 6.95 11.49
N ILE A 235 15.31 6.12 10.77
CA ILE A 235 14.50 6.60 9.63
C ILE A 235 13.44 7.59 10.10
N LYS A 236 12.78 7.31 11.21
CA LYS A 236 11.79 8.21 11.81
C LYS A 236 12.39 9.59 12.12
N ASP A 237 13.51 9.62 12.83
CA ASP A 237 14.16 10.87 13.21
C ASP A 237 14.60 11.68 11.98
N LEU A 238 15.16 10.99 10.98
CA LEU A 238 15.59 11.63 9.72
C LEU A 238 14.41 12.17 8.90
N LEU A 239 13.31 11.41 8.81
CA LEU A 239 12.12 11.87 8.12
C LEU A 239 11.55 13.12 8.79
N GLN A 240 11.41 13.11 10.11
CA GLN A 240 10.89 14.25 10.87
C GLN A 240 11.79 15.49 10.74
N ALA A 241 13.11 15.29 10.79
CA ALA A 241 14.07 16.40 10.73
C ALA A 241 14.25 16.99 9.32
N LYS A 242 14.08 16.17 8.26
CA LYS A 242 14.48 16.55 6.90
C LYS A 242 13.35 16.65 5.88
N LEU A 243 12.22 15.99 6.11
CA LEU A 243 11.09 16.00 5.18
C LEU A 243 9.88 16.80 5.70
N TRP A 244 9.93 17.29 6.93
CA TRP A 244 8.89 18.18 7.45
C TRP A 244 9.11 19.62 6.98
N ASN A 245 8.05 20.23 6.49
CA ASN A 245 8.02 21.64 6.10
C ASN A 245 7.21 22.45 7.13
N ASP A 246 7.90 23.21 7.99
CA ASP A 246 7.27 24.04 9.02
C ASP A 246 6.35 25.15 8.47
N LYS A 247 6.53 25.56 7.19
CA LYS A 247 5.67 26.56 6.55
C LYS A 247 4.31 25.99 6.12
N HIS A 248 4.30 24.70 5.80
CA HIS A 248 3.12 24.02 5.30
C HIS A 248 2.50 23.07 6.33
N ASP A 249 3.17 22.85 7.47
CA ASP A 249 2.79 21.85 8.46
C ASP A 249 2.58 20.47 7.81
N PHE A 250 3.53 20.02 6.97
CA PHE A 250 3.34 18.84 6.16
C PHE A 250 4.67 18.12 5.80
N PHE A 251 4.63 16.78 5.63
CA PHE A 251 5.78 16.04 5.09
C PHE A 251 5.81 16.15 3.57
N GLU A 252 6.94 16.60 3.05
CA GLU A 252 7.16 16.85 1.63
C GLU A 252 8.33 16.07 1.06
N VAL A 253 8.35 15.94 -0.24
CA VAL A 253 9.49 15.40 -0.99
C VAL A 253 10.67 16.36 -0.88
N ARG A 254 11.86 15.81 -0.65
CA ARG A 254 13.12 16.56 -0.73
C ARG A 254 13.74 16.36 -2.10
N LYS A 255 14.00 17.46 -2.80
CA LYS A 255 14.56 17.44 -4.15
C LYS A 255 16.03 16.99 -4.12
N GLU A 256 16.42 16.09 -5.04
CA GLU A 256 17.82 15.74 -5.27
C GLU A 256 18.64 16.98 -5.64
N GLN A 257 18.10 17.80 -6.54
CA GLN A 257 18.72 19.06 -6.95
C GLN A 257 18.44 20.15 -5.91
N GLY A 258 19.51 20.74 -5.38
CA GLY A 258 19.43 21.85 -4.42
C GLY A 258 19.11 21.40 -2.99
N ASP A 259 18.85 20.12 -2.75
CA ASP A 259 18.60 19.51 -1.44
C ASP A 259 17.57 20.31 -0.59
N THR A 260 16.48 20.76 -1.23
CA THR A 260 15.40 21.57 -0.64
C THR A 260 14.08 20.82 -0.68
N LEU A 261 13.14 21.20 0.20
CA LEU A 261 11.77 20.69 0.14
C LEU A 261 11.06 21.18 -1.12
N ALA A 262 10.14 20.37 -1.64
CA ALA A 262 9.47 20.62 -2.92
C ALA A 262 8.43 21.75 -2.85
N ASN A 263 8.07 22.21 -1.65
CA ASN A 263 7.06 23.23 -1.38
C ASN A 263 5.67 22.90 -1.97
N VAL A 264 5.31 21.62 -1.93
CA VAL A 264 3.99 21.12 -2.33
C VAL A 264 3.54 20.02 -1.38
N LYS A 265 2.28 20.12 -0.95
CA LYS A 265 1.64 19.03 -0.21
C LYS A 265 1.14 17.99 -1.22
N GLU A 266 1.55 16.75 -1.04
CA GLU A 266 1.08 15.61 -1.82
C GLU A 266 0.57 14.51 -0.89
N GLU A 267 -0.44 13.75 -1.29
CA GLU A 267 -1.12 12.73 -0.46
C GLU A 267 -0.14 11.74 0.17
N ILE A 268 1.02 11.51 -0.46
CA ILE A 268 2.11 10.68 0.08
C ILE A 268 2.67 11.17 1.42
N GLY A 269 2.48 12.44 1.76
CA GLY A 269 2.85 13.00 3.05
C GLY A 269 2.06 12.44 4.23
N PHE A 270 0.92 11.76 4.00
CA PHE A 270 0.16 11.06 5.02
C PHE A 270 0.65 9.62 5.26
N ILE A 271 1.43 9.03 4.36
CA ILE A 271 1.92 7.64 4.46
C ILE A 271 2.68 7.33 5.77
N PRO A 272 3.47 8.22 6.36
CA PRO A 272 4.11 7.93 7.64
C PRO A 272 3.15 7.47 8.76
N TRP A 273 1.91 7.99 8.79
CA TRP A 273 0.89 7.54 9.78
C TRP A 273 0.32 6.15 9.47
N TYR A 274 0.43 5.66 8.24
CA TYR A 274 0.10 4.27 7.92
C TYR A 274 0.87 3.29 8.82
N PHE A 275 2.07 3.66 9.23
CA PHE A 275 2.97 2.87 10.07
C PHE A 275 3.08 3.37 11.53
N ASN A 276 2.23 4.31 11.95
CA ASN A 276 2.32 4.96 13.26
C ASN A 276 3.70 5.57 13.54
N MET A 277 4.34 6.13 12.52
CA MET A 277 5.72 6.59 12.56
C MET A 277 5.90 7.97 13.21
N PRO A 278 5.12 9.03 12.87
CA PRO A 278 5.37 10.37 13.36
C PRO A 278 5.06 10.55 14.85
N ASN A 279 5.74 11.51 15.49
CA ASN A 279 5.37 12.00 16.79
C ASN A 279 4.10 12.87 16.72
N SER A 280 3.38 13.01 17.84
CA SER A 280 2.06 13.67 17.87
C SER A 280 2.06 15.15 17.48
N ASN A 281 3.20 15.86 17.61
CA ASN A 281 3.31 17.26 17.19
C ASN A 281 3.16 17.46 15.68
N TYR A 282 3.35 16.42 14.87
CA TYR A 282 3.17 16.44 13.41
C TYR A 282 1.73 16.21 12.98
N ASN A 283 0.83 15.84 13.89
CA ASN A 283 -0.58 15.54 13.57
C ASN A 283 -1.34 16.74 12.99
N ILE A 284 -0.81 17.95 13.11
CA ILE A 284 -1.37 19.15 12.49
C ILE A 284 -1.50 19.03 10.97
N ALA A 285 -0.70 18.16 10.30
CA ALA A 285 -0.80 17.89 8.87
C ALA A 285 -2.20 17.46 8.45
N TRP A 286 -2.94 16.79 9.33
CA TRP A 286 -4.26 16.24 9.05
C TRP A 286 -5.36 17.30 8.87
N LYS A 287 -5.12 18.55 9.27
CA LYS A 287 -6.02 19.68 8.92
C LYS A 287 -6.19 19.82 7.41
N SER A 288 -5.15 19.48 6.63
CA SER A 288 -5.19 19.59 5.18
C SER A 288 -6.11 18.56 4.53
N LEU A 289 -6.39 17.42 5.18
CA LEU A 289 -7.14 16.32 4.56
C LEU A 289 -8.60 16.69 4.28
N THR A 290 -9.25 17.37 5.21
CA THR A 290 -10.68 17.73 5.13
C THR A 290 -10.93 19.13 4.55
N ASP A 291 -9.87 19.88 4.29
CA ASP A 291 -9.98 21.21 3.68
C ASP A 291 -10.23 21.08 2.17
N THR A 292 -11.35 21.65 1.72
CA THR A 292 -11.77 21.65 0.30
C THR A 292 -10.83 22.44 -0.62
N LYS A 293 -9.97 23.30 -0.07
CA LYS A 293 -8.95 24.01 -0.84
C LYS A 293 -7.68 23.16 -1.06
N THR A 294 -7.48 22.12 -0.26
CA THR A 294 -6.30 21.26 -0.31
C THR A 294 -6.63 19.88 -0.87
N PHE A 295 -7.00 18.92 -0.06
CA PHE A 295 -7.14 17.52 -0.52
C PHE A 295 -8.59 17.05 -0.70
N CYS A 296 -9.55 17.66 0.00
CA CYS A 296 -10.94 17.22 -0.04
C CYS A 296 -11.63 17.71 -1.33
N ALA A 297 -11.88 16.79 -2.25
CA ALA A 297 -12.61 17.06 -3.50
C ALA A 297 -13.96 16.32 -3.51
N PRO A 298 -14.93 16.70 -4.36
CA PRO A 298 -16.25 16.07 -4.41
C PRO A 298 -16.22 14.56 -4.69
N PHE A 299 -15.18 14.06 -5.31
CA PHE A 299 -15.02 12.63 -5.69
C PHE A 299 -13.90 11.93 -4.92
N GLY A 300 -13.44 12.48 -3.81
CA GLY A 300 -12.45 11.86 -2.94
C GLY A 300 -11.22 12.72 -2.65
N ILE A 301 -10.18 12.07 -2.15
CA ILE A 301 -8.91 12.70 -1.77
C ILE A 301 -8.04 12.85 -3.01
N THR A 302 -7.61 14.10 -3.29
CA THR A 302 -6.70 14.37 -4.41
C THR A 302 -5.25 14.02 -4.04
N THR A 303 -4.46 13.57 -5.02
CA THR A 303 -3.06 13.21 -4.79
C THR A 303 -2.13 14.42 -4.54
N ALA A 304 -2.59 15.62 -4.83
CA ALA A 304 -1.87 16.87 -4.57
C ALA A 304 -2.81 17.96 -4.07
N ASP A 305 -2.23 18.96 -3.42
CA ASP A 305 -2.91 20.17 -2.93
C ASP A 305 -3.56 20.95 -4.09
N ARG A 306 -4.87 21.08 -4.04
CA ARG A 306 -5.70 21.76 -5.05
C ARG A 306 -5.41 23.24 -5.21
N SER A 307 -4.83 23.87 -4.20
CA SER A 307 -4.42 25.29 -4.24
C SER A 307 -3.05 25.50 -4.91
N HIS A 308 -2.30 24.43 -5.15
CA HIS A 308 -0.97 24.54 -5.76
C HIS A 308 -1.07 24.95 -7.25
N PRO A 309 -0.26 25.91 -7.74
CA PRO A 309 -0.33 26.38 -9.13
C PRO A 309 -0.17 25.30 -10.21
N LEU A 310 0.55 24.21 -9.87
CA LEU A 310 0.77 23.08 -10.78
C LEU A 310 -0.26 21.95 -10.61
N PHE A 311 -1.31 22.16 -9.83
CA PHE A 311 -2.38 21.18 -9.69
C PHE A 311 -3.04 20.89 -11.04
N ARG A 312 -3.06 19.62 -11.47
CA ARG A 312 -3.67 19.16 -12.73
C ARG A 312 -3.13 19.86 -13.98
N THR A 313 -1.86 20.24 -13.99
CA THR A 313 -1.25 20.93 -15.13
C THR A 313 -0.50 20.01 -16.09
N HIS A 314 -0.13 18.81 -15.68
CA HIS A 314 0.61 17.87 -16.54
C HIS A 314 -0.26 17.30 -17.66
N GLY A 315 -1.53 17.07 -17.45
CA GLY A 315 -2.63 16.92 -18.41
C GLY A 315 -2.44 15.95 -19.58
N CYS A 316 -1.47 15.05 -19.52
CA CYS A 316 -1.05 14.39 -20.74
C CYS A 316 -1.19 12.89 -20.72
N CYS A 317 -1.29 12.31 -19.54
CA CYS A 317 -0.86 10.93 -19.48
C CYS A 317 -1.86 10.07 -18.70
N LYS A 318 -1.60 8.79 -18.68
CA LYS A 318 -2.53 7.80 -18.15
C LYS A 318 -2.42 7.62 -16.63
N CYS A 319 -1.37 8.18 -16.00
CA CYS A 319 -1.08 8.02 -14.58
C CYS A 319 -0.69 9.38 -14.01
N GLU A 320 -1.69 10.23 -13.77
CA GLU A 320 -1.50 11.60 -13.30
C GLU A 320 -1.63 11.66 -11.79
N TRP A 321 -0.51 11.85 -11.09
CA TRP A 321 -0.46 12.01 -9.63
C TRP A 321 -0.33 13.48 -9.20
N ASP A 322 -0.52 14.40 -10.13
CA ASP A 322 -0.54 15.85 -9.89
C ASP A 322 -1.92 16.39 -9.45
N GLY A 323 -2.79 15.52 -8.93
CA GLY A 323 -4.09 15.92 -8.40
C GLY A 323 -5.29 15.02 -8.73
N ALA A 324 -5.11 13.93 -9.48
CA ALA A 324 -6.18 12.95 -9.67
C ALA A 324 -6.50 12.22 -8.36
N VAL A 325 -7.71 11.67 -8.26
CA VAL A 325 -8.08 10.75 -7.16
C VAL A 325 -7.67 9.34 -7.55
N TRP A 326 -6.84 8.71 -6.73
CA TRP A 326 -6.35 7.35 -6.97
C TRP A 326 -6.75 6.40 -5.84
N PRO A 327 -7.47 5.30 -6.13
CA PRO A 327 -7.82 4.29 -5.12
C PRO A 327 -6.63 3.75 -4.33
N PHE A 328 -5.47 3.63 -4.99
CA PHE A 328 -4.21 3.21 -4.38
C PHE A 328 -3.81 4.14 -3.22
N ALA A 329 -3.77 5.45 -3.46
CA ALA A 329 -3.40 6.45 -2.46
C ALA A 329 -4.51 6.63 -1.40
N THR A 330 -5.78 6.73 -1.84
CA THR A 330 -6.92 6.88 -0.94
C THR A 330 -6.98 5.75 0.10
N SER A 331 -6.75 4.49 -0.30
CA SER A 331 -6.76 3.37 0.64
C SER A 331 -5.60 3.44 1.65
N GLN A 332 -4.43 3.93 1.25
CA GLN A 332 -3.32 4.17 2.18
C GLN A 332 -3.63 5.32 3.14
N THR A 333 -4.19 6.41 2.65
CA THR A 333 -4.55 7.58 3.46
C THR A 333 -5.65 7.26 4.47
N LEU A 334 -6.68 6.51 4.07
CA LEU A 334 -7.73 6.03 4.98
C LEU A 334 -7.16 5.09 6.06
N THR A 335 -6.23 4.20 5.72
CA THR A 335 -5.55 3.37 6.72
C THR A 335 -4.71 4.21 7.69
N ALA A 336 -3.99 5.20 7.17
CA ALA A 336 -3.22 6.14 7.98
C ALA A 336 -4.13 6.96 8.90
N MET A 337 -5.30 7.40 8.41
CA MET A 337 -6.30 8.12 9.22
C MET A 337 -6.89 7.22 10.32
N ALA A 338 -7.21 5.97 10.02
CA ALA A 338 -7.65 5.02 11.04
C ALA A 338 -6.60 4.82 12.15
N ASN A 339 -5.33 4.72 11.78
CA ASN A 339 -4.23 4.65 12.75
C ASN A 339 -4.12 5.95 13.57
N LEU A 340 -4.28 7.11 12.95
CA LEU A 340 -4.28 8.40 13.65
C LEU A 340 -5.39 8.46 14.69
N LEU A 341 -6.62 8.12 14.31
CA LEU A 341 -7.79 8.15 15.20
C LEU A 341 -7.66 7.18 16.37
N ASN A 342 -7.07 6.00 16.14
CA ASN A 342 -6.94 4.97 17.17
C ASN A 342 -5.71 5.14 18.07
N ASN A 343 -4.60 5.71 17.57
CA ASN A 343 -3.31 5.63 18.26
C ASN A 343 -2.74 6.99 18.67
N TYR A 344 -3.34 8.11 18.23
CA TYR A 344 -2.85 9.45 18.52
C TYR A 344 -3.92 10.29 19.21
N LYS A 345 -3.54 11.03 20.24
CA LYS A 345 -4.40 12.08 20.79
C LYS A 345 -4.32 13.32 19.88
N GLN A 346 -5.43 13.68 19.25
CA GLN A 346 -5.52 14.83 18.32
C GLN A 346 -6.98 15.29 18.16
N ASP A 347 -7.15 16.52 17.67
CA ASP A 347 -8.45 17.16 17.45
C ASP A 347 -8.58 17.72 16.02
N TYR A 348 -7.74 17.25 15.08
CA TYR A 348 -7.70 17.77 13.69
C TYR A 348 -8.74 17.10 12.79
N VAL A 349 -9.00 15.82 13.01
CA VAL A 349 -10.00 15.03 12.31
C VAL A 349 -10.73 14.11 13.29
N ALA A 350 -11.99 13.78 12.98
CA ALA A 350 -12.87 12.95 13.79
C ALA A 350 -13.31 11.68 13.04
N ASP A 351 -13.94 10.74 13.76
CA ASP A 351 -14.50 9.51 13.18
C ASP A 351 -15.54 9.82 12.09
N SER A 352 -16.30 10.92 12.22
CA SER A 352 -17.23 11.36 11.19
C SER A 352 -16.52 11.72 9.88
N ASN A 353 -15.38 12.41 9.95
CA ASN A 353 -14.59 12.72 8.75
C ASN A 353 -14.06 11.45 8.06
N TYR A 354 -13.69 10.43 8.84
CA TYR A 354 -13.29 9.15 8.30
C TYR A 354 -14.46 8.46 7.57
N PHE A 355 -15.64 8.47 8.18
CA PHE A 355 -16.85 7.91 7.59
C PHE A 355 -17.22 8.61 6.29
N ASP A 356 -17.25 9.95 6.28
CA ASP A 356 -17.59 10.76 5.11
C ASP A 356 -16.63 10.52 3.95
N LEU A 357 -15.33 10.41 4.24
CA LEU A 357 -14.32 10.09 3.22
C LEU A 357 -14.44 8.65 2.68
N MET A 358 -14.79 7.69 3.55
CA MET A 358 -15.09 6.32 3.10
C MET A 358 -16.34 6.28 2.24
N GLU A 359 -17.39 6.98 2.61
CA GLU A 359 -18.64 7.07 1.83
C GLU A 359 -18.35 7.66 0.44
N THR A 360 -17.66 8.80 0.37
CA THR A 360 -17.22 9.38 -0.91
C THR A 360 -16.37 8.42 -1.76
N TYR A 361 -15.58 7.57 -1.11
CA TYR A 361 -14.72 6.60 -1.82
C TYR A 361 -15.51 5.42 -2.40
N VAL A 362 -16.62 5.02 -1.81
CA VAL A 362 -17.44 3.88 -2.26
C VAL A 362 -18.55 4.29 -3.24
N GLU A 363 -18.91 5.57 -3.32
CA GLU A 363 -19.85 6.16 -4.30
C GLU A 363 -19.22 6.36 -5.68
#